data_fd524ee0096746819ca652d803379f03
#
_entry.id   fd524ee0096746819ca652d803379f03
#
_cell.length_a   1.000
_cell.length_b   1.000
_cell.length_c   1.000
_cell.angle_alpha   90.00
_cell.angle_beta   90.00
_cell.angle_gamma   90.00
#
_symmetry.space_group_name_H-M   'P 1'
#
loop_
_entity.id
_entity.type
_entity.pdbx_description
1 polymer ?
#
loop_
_entity_poly.entity_id
_entity_poly.type
_entity_poly.pdbx_seq_one_letter_code
_entity_poly.pdbx_strand_id
1 'polypeptide(L)'
;MKWLKQAGVGFDCASGMELEKAAALFDTPSAFTASTVFANPCKPPRDLATAMRLQSGPTVVDSVEEVQKLAAINWKQGSLIRIAVDDQGSKMPFSKKFGAAVKDIPAIQTIARSLGQEIKGISFHVGSGCQDLTQYSRAIQLALLSLAPSKGPKIVDLGGGFETETFHKAAKCIQESIKAVPSTIPIQWIAEPGRFMASDFQDLFVPVIGKKAGSNGWRYTIDESLYGQFSCIPFDRATPKWLRIQNEGEIAARKTTRKRMPGVLFGRTCDSVDMIAQSDDMEELEVGDWLWFPKMGAYTSVTATEFNGFPKPKVIYTEESQPHPMFMGFEPWPTKIKTVSHVLAPQN
;
A
#
# COMPACT_ATOMS: atom_id res chain seq x y z
N MET A 1 12.31 3.51 -3.59
CA MET A 1 12.22 4.97 -3.34
C MET A 1 13.15 5.78 -4.26
N LYS A 2 14.46 5.51 -4.37
CA LYS A 2 15.37 6.29 -5.27
C LYS A 2 14.87 6.35 -6.71
N TRP A 3 14.46 5.24 -7.30
CA TRP A 3 13.92 5.19 -8.67
C TRP A 3 12.61 5.98 -8.83
N LEU A 4 11.72 5.94 -7.84
CA LEU A 4 10.50 6.76 -7.85
C LEU A 4 10.83 8.26 -7.82
N LYS A 5 11.76 8.68 -6.96
CA LYS A 5 12.27 10.07 -6.95
C LYS A 5 12.86 10.47 -8.31
N GLN A 6 13.67 9.60 -8.94
CA GLN A 6 14.24 9.84 -10.27
C GLN A 6 13.17 9.97 -11.36
N ALA A 7 12.06 9.24 -11.21
CA ALA A 7 10.89 9.35 -12.09
C ALA A 7 10.02 10.58 -11.80
N GLY A 8 10.40 11.45 -10.86
CA GLY A 8 9.65 12.65 -10.50
C GLY A 8 8.44 12.39 -9.59
N VAL A 9 8.34 11.19 -8.98
CA VAL A 9 7.26 10.84 -8.06
C VAL A 9 7.55 11.45 -6.69
N GLY A 10 6.52 12.05 -6.06
CA GLY A 10 6.55 12.53 -4.68
C GLY A 10 6.28 11.40 -3.67
N PHE A 11 6.15 11.77 -2.40
CA PHE A 11 5.92 10.82 -1.31
C PHE A 11 4.77 11.28 -0.42
N ASP A 12 3.78 10.42 -0.26
CA ASP A 12 2.83 10.46 0.85
C ASP A 12 3.47 9.80 2.07
N CYS A 13 3.46 10.50 3.21
CA CYS A 13 4.06 10.04 4.46
C CYS A 13 3.03 10.06 5.59
N ALA A 14 2.93 8.97 6.33
CA ALA A 14 2.01 8.82 7.46
C ALA A 14 2.66 9.11 8.81
N SER A 15 3.98 9.20 8.91
CA SER A 15 4.71 9.35 10.17
C SER A 15 6.00 10.16 10.02
N GLY A 16 6.54 10.61 11.15
CA GLY A 16 7.83 11.29 11.19
C GLY A 16 8.97 10.44 10.64
N MET A 17 8.97 9.13 10.90
CA MET A 17 9.98 8.21 10.36
C MET A 17 9.92 8.11 8.83
N GLU A 18 8.73 8.08 8.25
CA GLU A 18 8.58 8.08 6.79
C GLU A 18 9.03 9.40 6.17
N LEU A 19 8.72 10.53 6.83
CA LEU A 19 9.24 11.84 6.43
C LEU A 19 10.77 11.87 6.44
N GLU A 20 11.43 11.34 7.47
CA GLU A 20 12.89 11.27 7.54
C GLU A 20 13.49 10.42 6.40
N LYS A 21 12.90 9.25 6.13
CA LYS A 21 13.32 8.39 5.02
C LYS A 21 13.12 9.05 3.65
N ALA A 22 12.02 9.77 3.48
CA ALA A 22 11.76 10.50 2.25
C ALA A 22 12.72 11.69 2.11
N ALA A 23 12.91 12.49 3.16
CA ALA A 23 13.81 13.65 3.16
C ALA A 23 15.24 13.31 2.77
N ALA A 24 15.74 12.14 3.21
CA ALA A 24 17.08 11.64 2.87
C ALA A 24 17.30 11.39 1.36
N LEU A 25 16.24 11.45 0.55
CA LEU A 25 16.35 11.30 -0.91
C LEU A 25 16.53 12.64 -1.63
N PHE A 26 16.28 13.77 -0.97
CA PHE A 26 16.27 15.09 -1.58
C PHE A 26 17.50 15.90 -1.18
N ASP A 27 18.04 16.63 -2.13
CA ASP A 27 19.25 17.41 -1.95
C ASP A 27 18.97 18.75 -1.25
N THR A 28 17.72 19.22 -1.29
CA THR A 28 17.31 20.50 -0.67
C THR A 28 15.97 20.37 0.06
N PRO A 29 15.78 21.11 1.17
CA PRO A 29 14.48 21.15 1.87
C PRO A 29 13.33 21.59 0.96
N SER A 30 13.56 22.56 0.05
CA SER A 30 12.52 23.05 -0.86
C SER A 30 12.04 21.98 -1.84
N ALA A 31 12.95 21.17 -2.38
CA ALA A 31 12.59 20.03 -3.25
C ALA A 31 11.79 18.97 -2.47
N PHE A 32 12.17 18.69 -1.23
CA PHE A 32 11.42 17.80 -0.35
C PHE A 32 10.02 18.34 -0.04
N THR A 33 9.91 19.62 0.37
CA THR A 33 8.63 20.28 0.63
C THR A 33 7.68 20.21 -0.57
N ALA A 34 8.19 20.45 -1.78
CA ALA A 34 7.39 20.42 -3.01
C ALA A 34 6.93 19.02 -3.42
N SER A 35 7.59 17.98 -2.91
CA SER A 35 7.39 16.58 -3.33
C SER A 35 6.79 15.69 -2.25
N THR A 36 6.32 16.25 -1.14
CA THR A 36 5.76 15.44 -0.05
C THR A 36 4.41 15.95 0.43
N VAL A 37 3.60 15.02 0.92
CA VAL A 37 2.38 15.28 1.70
C VAL A 37 2.50 14.51 3.00
N PHE A 38 2.20 15.15 4.14
CA PHE A 38 2.07 14.46 5.42
C PHE A 38 0.59 14.09 5.63
N ALA A 39 0.19 12.94 5.09
CA ALA A 39 -1.22 12.62 4.87
C ALA A 39 -1.98 12.06 6.08
N ASN A 40 -1.33 11.82 7.22
CA ASN A 40 -2.05 11.36 8.42
C ASN A 40 -2.96 12.48 8.98
N PRO A 41 -4.30 12.32 9.03
CA PRO A 41 -5.21 13.35 9.55
C PRO A 41 -5.05 13.64 11.04
N CYS A 42 -4.57 12.68 11.84
CA CYS A 42 -4.36 12.83 13.28
C CYS A 42 -2.91 12.51 13.65
N LYS A 43 -2.13 13.52 13.95
CA LYS A 43 -0.67 13.41 14.09
C LYS A 43 -0.23 13.52 15.55
N PRO A 44 0.65 12.62 16.05
CA PRO A 44 1.27 12.78 17.36
C PRO A 44 2.26 13.96 17.37
N PRO A 45 2.44 14.64 18.51
CA PRO A 45 3.34 15.80 18.61
C PRO A 45 4.77 15.55 18.13
N ARG A 46 5.32 14.37 18.40
CA ARG A 46 6.67 13.98 17.94
C ARG A 46 6.82 14.00 16.42
N ASP A 47 5.78 13.53 15.69
CA ASP A 47 5.81 13.47 14.23
C ASP A 47 5.61 14.87 13.62
N LEU A 48 4.81 15.72 14.28
CA LEU A 48 4.69 17.14 13.92
C LEU A 48 6.01 17.88 14.11
N ALA A 49 6.73 17.63 15.21
CA ALA A 49 8.06 18.22 15.44
C ALA A 49 9.04 17.80 14.34
N THR A 50 9.02 16.53 13.92
CA THR A 50 9.83 16.04 12.81
C THR A 50 9.45 16.71 11.49
N ALA A 51 8.15 16.82 11.19
CA ALA A 51 7.65 17.47 9.99
C ALA A 51 8.05 18.95 9.90
N MET A 52 7.98 19.66 11.03
CA MET A 52 8.44 21.07 11.12
C MET A 52 9.95 21.20 10.90
N ARG A 53 10.74 20.35 11.56
CA ARG A 53 12.22 20.36 11.42
C ARG A 53 12.64 20.10 9.98
N LEU A 54 11.97 19.18 9.29
CA LEU A 54 12.26 18.82 7.91
C LEU A 54 11.62 19.76 6.89
N GLN A 55 10.73 20.68 7.32
CA GLN A 55 9.94 21.51 6.42
C GLN A 55 9.15 20.67 5.40
N SER A 56 8.42 19.65 5.86
CA SER A 56 7.63 18.78 4.98
C SER A 56 6.62 19.59 4.16
N GLY A 57 6.07 18.98 3.10
CA GLY A 57 4.97 19.56 2.34
C GLY A 57 3.70 19.76 3.18
N PRO A 58 2.57 20.08 2.55
CA PRO A 58 1.32 20.29 3.26
C PRO A 58 0.91 19.04 4.06
N THR A 59 0.13 19.24 5.11
CA THR A 59 -0.43 18.14 5.89
C THR A 59 -1.92 17.99 5.64
N VAL A 60 -2.48 16.85 6.07
CA VAL A 60 -3.92 16.57 5.97
C VAL A 60 -4.58 16.75 7.32
N VAL A 61 -5.79 17.31 7.35
CA VAL A 61 -6.65 17.48 8.53
C VAL A 61 -8.07 17.07 8.21
N ASP A 62 -8.83 16.59 9.20
CA ASP A 62 -10.24 16.24 9.04
C ASP A 62 -11.11 16.72 10.22
N SER A 63 -10.57 17.56 11.10
CA SER A 63 -11.28 18.10 12.27
C SER A 63 -10.78 19.50 12.63
N VAL A 64 -11.62 20.23 13.38
CA VAL A 64 -11.27 21.53 13.95
C VAL A 64 -10.12 21.42 14.94
N GLU A 65 -10.13 20.35 15.75
CA GLU A 65 -9.13 20.10 16.79
C GLU A 65 -7.73 19.91 16.18
N GLU A 66 -7.62 19.24 15.04
CA GLU A 66 -6.34 19.09 14.35
C GLU A 66 -5.84 20.43 13.80
N VAL A 67 -6.73 21.28 13.27
CA VAL A 67 -6.37 22.64 12.82
C VAL A 67 -5.89 23.49 14.00
N GLN A 68 -6.56 23.42 15.16
CA GLN A 68 -6.14 24.11 16.38
C GLN A 68 -4.76 23.64 16.86
N LYS A 69 -4.50 22.35 16.81
CA LYS A 69 -3.19 21.77 17.15
C LYS A 69 -2.08 22.28 16.24
N LEU A 70 -2.34 22.36 14.93
CA LEU A 70 -1.40 22.93 13.96
C LEU A 70 -1.15 24.44 14.20
N ALA A 71 -2.19 25.19 14.54
CA ALA A 71 -2.05 26.61 14.87
C ALA A 71 -1.21 26.81 16.14
N ALA A 72 -1.40 25.99 17.16
CA ALA A 72 -0.65 26.05 18.40
C ALA A 72 0.86 25.87 18.23
N ILE A 73 1.30 25.13 17.22
CA ILE A 73 2.71 24.93 16.86
C ILE A 73 3.20 25.85 15.76
N ASN A 74 2.35 26.81 15.30
CA ASN A 74 2.67 27.74 14.23
C ASN A 74 3.04 27.06 12.90
N TRP A 75 2.26 26.04 12.49
CA TRP A 75 2.45 25.31 11.24
C TRP A 75 2.35 26.24 10.03
N LYS A 76 3.30 26.15 9.08
CA LYS A 76 3.43 27.10 7.96
C LYS A 76 3.23 26.49 6.57
N GLN A 77 3.24 25.15 6.46
CA GLN A 77 3.22 24.49 5.14
C GLN A 77 1.81 24.36 4.53
N GLY A 78 0.78 24.80 5.28
CA GLY A 78 -0.60 24.69 4.87
C GLY A 78 -1.17 23.27 5.04
N SER A 79 -2.46 23.13 4.80
CA SER A 79 -3.18 21.89 5.01
C SER A 79 -4.17 21.57 3.89
N LEU A 80 -4.45 20.30 3.69
CA LEU A 80 -5.56 19.79 2.88
C LEU A 80 -6.64 19.28 3.83
N ILE A 81 -7.90 19.61 3.58
CA ILE A 81 -9.00 18.99 4.34
C ILE A 81 -9.32 17.64 3.69
N ARG A 82 -9.15 16.56 4.43
CA ARG A 82 -9.63 15.24 4.00
C ARG A 82 -11.14 15.16 4.22
N ILE A 83 -11.88 14.88 3.15
CA ILE A 83 -13.32 14.71 3.19
C ILE A 83 -13.70 13.24 3.23
N ALA A 84 -14.77 12.91 3.96
CA ALA A 84 -15.40 11.61 3.91
C ALA A 84 -16.13 11.45 2.57
N VAL A 85 -15.93 10.33 1.92
CA VAL A 85 -16.55 9.99 0.63
C VAL A 85 -17.26 8.64 0.74
N ASP A 86 -18.13 8.34 -0.21
CA ASP A 86 -18.66 6.98 -0.34
C ASP A 86 -17.54 6.05 -0.81
N ASP A 87 -17.15 5.10 0.03
CA ASP A 87 -16.09 4.13 -0.21
C ASP A 87 -16.58 2.67 -0.05
N GLN A 88 -17.91 2.46 -0.07
CA GLN A 88 -18.52 1.13 0.11
C GLN A 88 -18.19 0.15 -1.02
N GLY A 89 -17.86 0.64 -2.22
CA GLY A 89 -17.40 -0.17 -3.35
C GLY A 89 -15.93 -0.60 -3.28
N SER A 90 -15.26 -0.40 -2.13
CA SER A 90 -13.86 -0.79 -1.93
C SER A 90 -13.74 -2.00 -1.00
N LYS A 91 -12.70 -2.81 -1.18
CA LYS A 91 -12.40 -3.96 -0.31
C LYS A 91 -12.21 -3.51 1.14
N MET A 92 -11.52 -2.36 1.34
CA MET A 92 -11.24 -1.76 2.65
C MET A 92 -11.70 -0.30 2.68
N PRO A 93 -12.93 -0.02 3.15
CA PRO A 93 -13.42 1.34 3.37
C PRO A 93 -12.66 2.05 4.49
N PHE A 94 -12.35 3.35 4.33
CA PHE A 94 -11.62 4.18 5.30
C PHE A 94 -12.44 5.30 5.92
N SER A 95 -13.57 5.67 5.29
CA SER A 95 -14.42 6.78 5.73
C SER A 95 -15.09 6.56 7.09
N LYS A 96 -15.06 5.33 7.62
CA LYS A 96 -15.46 5.04 9.00
C LYS A 96 -14.52 5.69 10.04
N LYS A 97 -13.24 5.86 9.71
CA LYS A 97 -12.21 6.38 10.62
C LYS A 97 -11.77 7.79 10.27
N PHE A 98 -11.72 8.13 9.00
CA PHE A 98 -11.11 9.35 8.50
C PHE A 98 -12.06 10.13 7.59
N GLY A 99 -11.81 11.43 7.54
CA GLY A 99 -12.49 12.36 6.65
C GLY A 99 -13.60 13.15 7.37
N ALA A 100 -13.59 14.47 7.17
CA ALA A 100 -14.62 15.38 7.65
C ALA A 100 -15.94 15.13 6.89
N ALA A 101 -17.05 15.11 7.59
CA ALA A 101 -18.35 15.14 6.94
C ALA A 101 -18.54 16.48 6.20
N VAL A 102 -19.25 16.47 5.08
CA VAL A 102 -19.43 17.66 4.22
C VAL A 102 -19.97 18.85 5.01
N LYS A 103 -20.88 18.62 5.95
CA LYS A 103 -21.47 19.66 6.82
C LYS A 103 -20.46 20.33 7.74
N ASP A 104 -19.34 19.66 8.07
CA ASP A 104 -18.34 20.15 9.02
C ASP A 104 -17.21 20.96 8.31
N ILE A 105 -17.09 20.83 6.99
CA ILE A 105 -16.05 21.52 6.19
C ILE A 105 -16.07 23.04 6.38
N PRO A 106 -17.23 23.75 6.34
CA PRO A 106 -17.26 25.18 6.55
C PRO A 106 -16.74 25.63 7.93
N ALA A 107 -16.99 24.82 8.97
CA ALA A 107 -16.47 25.09 10.31
C ALA A 107 -14.94 24.95 10.35
N ILE A 108 -14.38 23.88 9.78
CA ILE A 108 -12.93 23.68 9.66
C ILE A 108 -12.27 24.83 8.91
N GLN A 109 -12.83 25.25 7.78
CA GLN A 109 -12.32 26.38 6.98
C GLN A 109 -12.39 27.71 7.73
N THR A 110 -13.44 27.95 8.48
CA THR A 110 -13.64 29.18 9.26
C THR A 110 -12.64 29.26 10.41
N ILE A 111 -12.46 28.17 11.15
CA ILE A 111 -11.49 28.11 12.24
C ILE A 111 -10.06 28.21 11.70
N ALA A 112 -9.73 27.52 10.60
CA ALA A 112 -8.43 27.65 9.97
C ALA A 112 -8.11 29.11 9.64
N ARG A 113 -9.06 29.82 9.02
CA ARG A 113 -8.89 31.24 8.66
C ARG A 113 -8.72 32.12 9.91
N SER A 114 -9.51 31.93 10.95
CA SER A 114 -9.41 32.72 12.19
C SER A 114 -8.08 32.53 12.92
N LEU A 115 -7.48 31.33 12.78
CA LEU A 115 -6.19 30.99 13.38
C LEU A 115 -4.99 31.23 12.44
N GLY A 116 -5.21 31.86 11.27
CA GLY A 116 -4.16 32.12 10.29
C GLY A 116 -3.55 30.86 9.66
N GLN A 117 -4.30 29.75 9.66
CA GLN A 117 -3.91 28.51 9.01
C GLN A 117 -4.39 28.47 7.56
N GLU A 118 -3.48 28.17 6.64
CA GLU A 118 -3.80 28.09 5.21
C GLU A 118 -4.41 26.73 4.86
N ILE A 119 -5.59 26.73 4.24
CA ILE A 119 -6.16 25.55 3.59
C ILE A 119 -5.82 25.59 2.09
N LYS A 120 -4.89 24.74 1.67
CA LYS A 120 -4.39 24.66 0.29
C LYS A 120 -5.30 23.88 -0.63
N GLY A 121 -6.18 23.03 -0.07
CA GLY A 121 -7.05 22.21 -0.91
C GLY A 121 -7.83 21.17 -0.15
N ILE A 122 -8.23 20.14 -0.89
CA ILE A 122 -9.03 19.02 -0.40
C ILE A 122 -8.30 17.73 -0.74
N SER A 123 -8.38 16.76 0.15
CA SER A 123 -7.99 15.38 -0.13
C SER A 123 -9.16 14.44 0.12
N PHE A 124 -9.14 13.28 -0.52
CA PHE A 124 -10.06 12.18 -0.23
C PHE A 124 -9.37 10.84 -0.49
N HIS A 125 -9.99 9.75 -0.06
CA HIS A 125 -9.52 8.42 -0.38
C HIS A 125 -10.73 7.49 -0.51
N VAL A 126 -10.90 6.86 -1.65
CA VAL A 126 -12.05 5.97 -1.96
C VAL A 126 -11.93 4.57 -1.33
N GLY A 127 -11.03 4.36 -0.38
CA GLY A 127 -10.75 3.06 0.22
C GLY A 127 -9.70 2.26 -0.57
N SER A 128 -9.15 1.20 0.04
CA SER A 128 -8.17 0.34 -0.63
C SER A 128 -8.88 -0.70 -1.49
N GLY A 129 -8.37 -0.93 -2.71
CA GLY A 129 -8.96 -1.88 -3.65
C GLY A 129 -10.33 -1.45 -4.16
N CYS A 130 -10.42 -0.25 -4.71
CA CYS A 130 -11.66 0.31 -5.26
C CYS A 130 -12.14 -0.49 -6.48
N GLN A 131 -13.33 -1.06 -6.39
CA GLN A 131 -13.97 -1.83 -7.46
C GLN A 131 -15.00 -1.01 -8.23
N ASP A 132 -15.70 -0.09 -7.56
CA ASP A 132 -16.60 0.87 -8.19
C ASP A 132 -15.86 2.16 -8.57
N LEU A 133 -15.34 2.21 -9.78
CA LEU A 133 -14.53 3.32 -10.26
C LEU A 133 -15.32 4.65 -10.37
N THR A 134 -16.66 4.60 -10.36
CA THR A 134 -17.47 5.83 -10.34
C THR A 134 -17.35 6.60 -9.02
N GLN A 135 -16.85 5.95 -7.96
CA GLN A 135 -16.54 6.61 -6.69
C GLN A 135 -15.50 7.73 -6.86
N TYR A 136 -14.50 7.57 -7.75
CA TYR A 136 -13.56 8.65 -8.04
C TYR A 136 -14.27 9.88 -8.63
N SER A 137 -15.17 9.70 -9.61
CA SER A 137 -15.90 10.82 -10.21
C SER A 137 -16.79 11.54 -9.19
N ARG A 138 -17.52 10.80 -8.35
CA ARG A 138 -18.33 11.37 -7.26
C ARG A 138 -17.48 12.12 -6.25
N ALA A 139 -16.35 11.54 -5.85
CA ALA A 139 -15.43 12.15 -4.89
C ALA A 139 -14.76 13.42 -5.45
N ILE A 140 -14.38 13.44 -6.73
CA ILE A 140 -13.86 14.63 -7.41
C ILE A 140 -14.91 15.75 -7.39
N GLN A 141 -16.14 15.47 -7.74
CA GLN A 141 -17.23 16.47 -7.71
C GLN A 141 -17.43 17.03 -6.29
N LEU A 142 -17.44 16.15 -5.27
CA LEU A 142 -17.56 16.56 -3.89
C LEU A 142 -16.39 17.42 -3.43
N ALA A 143 -15.15 17.04 -3.82
CA ALA A 143 -13.94 17.80 -3.52
C ALA A 143 -14.01 19.21 -4.12
N LEU A 144 -14.44 19.35 -5.39
CA LEU A 144 -14.58 20.64 -6.05
C LEU A 144 -15.60 21.54 -5.35
N LEU A 145 -16.74 21.00 -4.94
CA LEU A 145 -17.77 21.72 -4.17
C LEU A 145 -17.27 22.15 -2.79
N SER A 146 -16.30 21.45 -2.25
CA SER A 146 -15.71 21.68 -0.92
C SER A 146 -14.52 22.65 -0.95
N LEU A 147 -14.04 23.05 -2.13
CA LEU A 147 -12.93 24.01 -2.24
C LEU A 147 -13.34 25.38 -1.71
N ALA A 148 -12.56 25.92 -0.77
CA ALA A 148 -12.74 27.31 -0.33
C ALA A 148 -12.33 28.28 -1.44
N PRO A 149 -13.04 29.40 -1.60
CA PRO A 149 -12.59 30.50 -2.45
C PRO A 149 -11.19 30.97 -2.04
N SER A 150 -10.27 31.08 -2.98
CA SER A 150 -8.94 31.63 -2.75
C SER A 150 -8.35 32.20 -4.02
N LYS A 151 -7.32 33.03 -3.87
CA LYS A 151 -6.62 33.70 -5.00
C LYS A 151 -5.51 32.84 -5.62
N GLY A 152 -5.13 31.69 -5.01
CA GLY A 152 -4.02 30.86 -5.47
C GLY A 152 -4.49 29.50 -6.03
N PRO A 153 -3.56 28.71 -6.61
CA PRO A 153 -3.83 27.37 -7.05
C PRO A 153 -4.25 26.49 -5.88
N LYS A 154 -5.17 25.57 -6.14
CA LYS A 154 -5.68 24.61 -5.18
C LYS A 154 -5.09 23.24 -5.44
N ILE A 155 -4.96 22.46 -4.39
CA ILE A 155 -4.59 21.05 -4.48
C ILE A 155 -5.88 20.20 -4.34
N VAL A 156 -6.06 19.26 -5.24
CA VAL A 156 -7.01 18.17 -5.07
C VAL A 156 -6.24 16.87 -5.08
N ASP A 157 -6.20 16.23 -3.94
CA ASP A 157 -5.54 14.96 -3.73
C ASP A 157 -6.58 13.83 -3.78
N LEU A 158 -6.44 12.95 -4.74
CA LEU A 158 -7.37 11.87 -5.06
C LEU A 158 -7.17 10.65 -4.13
N GLY A 159 -6.12 10.68 -3.30
CA GLY A 159 -5.72 9.53 -2.47
C GLY A 159 -5.30 8.31 -3.29
N GLY A 160 -5.47 7.15 -2.67
CA GLY A 160 -5.14 5.85 -3.25
C GLY A 160 -6.36 5.05 -3.72
N GLY A 161 -6.28 3.73 -3.55
CA GLY A 161 -7.33 2.79 -3.94
C GLY A 161 -7.05 2.06 -5.26
N PHE A 162 -5.96 2.39 -5.93
CA PHE A 162 -5.57 1.82 -7.22
C PHE A 162 -5.03 0.39 -7.08
N GLU A 163 -5.50 -0.50 -7.95
CA GLU A 163 -4.97 -1.86 -8.14
C GLU A 163 -4.46 -2.02 -9.57
N THR A 164 -3.48 -2.91 -9.78
CA THR A 164 -2.86 -3.14 -11.09
C THR A 164 -3.90 -3.49 -12.16
N GLU A 165 -4.87 -4.33 -11.81
CA GLU A 165 -5.89 -4.84 -12.74
C GLU A 165 -6.88 -3.77 -13.19
N THR A 166 -7.15 -2.77 -12.35
CA THR A 166 -8.16 -1.72 -12.63
C THR A 166 -7.54 -0.36 -12.94
N PHE A 167 -6.22 -0.20 -12.85
CA PHE A 167 -5.53 1.09 -12.92
C PHE A 167 -5.88 1.90 -14.18
N HIS A 168 -5.79 1.29 -15.36
CA HIS A 168 -6.05 2.02 -16.61
C HIS A 168 -7.51 2.51 -16.71
N LYS A 169 -8.46 1.72 -16.20
CA LYS A 169 -9.87 2.12 -16.17
C LYS A 169 -10.11 3.24 -15.16
N ALA A 170 -9.49 3.15 -13.98
CA ALA A 170 -9.53 4.21 -12.96
C ALA A 170 -8.93 5.51 -13.48
N ALA A 171 -7.75 5.44 -14.09
CA ALA A 171 -7.08 6.60 -14.68
C ALA A 171 -7.92 7.27 -15.75
N LYS A 172 -8.58 6.49 -16.63
CA LYS A 172 -9.50 7.02 -17.64
C LYS A 172 -10.68 7.74 -17.00
N CYS A 173 -11.35 7.11 -16.03
CA CYS A 173 -12.48 7.70 -15.31
C CYS A 173 -12.10 9.04 -14.62
N ILE A 174 -10.93 9.06 -13.98
CA ILE A 174 -10.39 10.27 -13.34
C ILE A 174 -10.10 11.35 -14.39
N GLN A 175 -9.42 11.00 -15.48
CA GLN A 175 -9.11 11.96 -16.56
C GLN A 175 -10.37 12.57 -17.18
N GLU A 176 -11.41 11.78 -17.39
CA GLU A 176 -12.70 12.28 -17.90
C GLU A 176 -13.34 13.25 -16.89
N SER A 177 -13.29 12.93 -15.60
CA SER A 177 -13.80 13.80 -14.54
C SER A 177 -13.02 15.11 -14.45
N ILE A 178 -11.68 15.07 -14.57
CA ILE A 178 -10.81 16.25 -14.55
C ILE A 178 -11.06 17.14 -15.78
N LYS A 179 -11.22 16.56 -16.96
CA LYS A 179 -11.52 17.32 -18.20
C LYS A 179 -12.84 18.08 -18.12
N ALA A 180 -13.79 17.64 -17.32
CA ALA A 180 -15.06 18.31 -17.10
C ALA A 180 -14.94 19.54 -16.15
N VAL A 181 -13.79 19.73 -15.47
CA VAL A 181 -13.54 20.86 -14.57
C VAL A 181 -13.25 22.12 -15.39
N PRO A 182 -13.89 23.27 -15.10
CA PRO A 182 -13.60 24.51 -15.78
C PRO A 182 -12.12 24.92 -15.65
N SER A 183 -11.49 25.26 -16.77
CA SER A 183 -10.07 25.65 -16.82
C SER A 183 -9.75 26.96 -16.08
N THR A 184 -10.77 27.67 -15.63
CA THR A 184 -10.63 28.92 -14.85
C THR A 184 -10.14 28.70 -13.42
N ILE A 185 -10.20 27.47 -12.91
CA ILE A 185 -9.73 27.12 -11.57
C ILE A 185 -8.38 26.41 -11.70
N PRO A 186 -7.26 27.03 -11.31
CA PRO A 186 -5.97 26.36 -11.32
C PRO A 186 -5.91 25.30 -10.23
N ILE A 187 -5.92 24.03 -10.60
CA ILE A 187 -5.86 22.89 -9.67
C ILE A 187 -4.61 22.06 -9.96
N GLN A 188 -3.84 21.81 -8.90
CA GLN A 188 -2.81 20.79 -8.87
C GLN A 188 -3.47 19.47 -8.43
N TRP A 189 -3.44 18.47 -9.29
CA TRP A 189 -3.96 17.16 -9.01
C TRP A 189 -2.86 16.24 -8.46
N ILE A 190 -3.13 15.55 -7.37
CA ILE A 190 -2.26 14.55 -6.74
C ILE A 190 -3.01 13.22 -6.67
N ALA A 191 -2.29 12.11 -6.78
CA ALA A 191 -2.78 10.77 -6.50
C ALA A 191 -1.73 9.99 -5.71
N GLU A 192 -2.18 9.04 -4.87
CA GLU A 192 -1.35 8.26 -3.93
C GLU A 192 -1.42 6.74 -4.23
N PRO A 193 -0.95 6.25 -5.40
CA PRO A 193 -1.14 4.88 -5.88
C PRO A 193 -0.23 3.86 -5.17
N GLY A 194 -0.24 3.80 -3.83
CA GLY A 194 0.68 2.99 -3.02
C GLY A 194 0.66 1.50 -3.37
N ARG A 195 -0.52 0.86 -3.31
CA ARG A 195 -0.68 -0.57 -3.67
C ARG A 195 -0.24 -0.84 -5.11
N PHE A 196 -0.68 -0.03 -6.06
CA PHE A 196 -0.31 -0.16 -7.47
C PHE A 196 1.20 -0.18 -7.68
N MET A 197 1.94 0.68 -6.95
CA MET A 197 3.40 0.76 -7.04
C MET A 197 4.12 -0.37 -6.31
N ALA A 198 3.51 -0.95 -5.27
CA ALA A 198 4.18 -1.89 -4.38
C ALA A 198 3.87 -3.35 -4.67
N SER A 199 2.65 -3.70 -5.11
CA SER A 199 2.20 -5.10 -5.21
C SER A 199 3.12 -5.98 -6.04
N ASP A 200 3.45 -5.55 -7.25
CA ASP A 200 4.20 -6.34 -8.22
C ASP A 200 5.71 -6.28 -7.98
N PHE A 201 6.15 -5.60 -6.92
CA PHE A 201 7.57 -5.41 -6.62
C PHE A 201 8.20 -6.58 -5.86
N GLN A 202 7.38 -7.47 -5.29
CA GLN A 202 7.87 -8.59 -4.48
C GLN A 202 7.02 -9.83 -4.73
N ASP A 203 7.70 -10.95 -4.89
CA ASP A 203 7.14 -12.29 -4.84
C ASP A 203 7.60 -12.99 -3.57
N LEU A 204 6.81 -13.94 -3.08
CA LEU A 204 7.13 -14.74 -1.90
C LEU A 204 7.23 -16.22 -2.28
N PHE A 205 8.33 -16.85 -1.88
CA PHE A 205 8.57 -18.29 -2.04
C PHE A 205 8.62 -18.94 -0.67
N VAL A 206 7.81 -20.00 -0.46
CA VAL A 206 7.63 -20.62 0.84
C VAL A 206 7.64 -22.15 0.70
N PRO A 207 8.47 -22.88 1.48
CA PRO A 207 8.44 -24.34 1.46
C PRO A 207 7.28 -24.90 2.29
N VAL A 208 6.77 -26.04 1.87
CA VAL A 208 5.89 -26.90 2.68
C VAL A 208 6.75 -27.65 3.69
N ILE A 209 6.48 -27.46 4.97
CA ILE A 209 7.25 -28.05 6.08
C ILE A 209 6.49 -29.17 6.80
N GLY A 210 5.19 -29.33 6.54
CA GLY A 210 4.38 -30.36 7.16
C GLY A 210 3.22 -30.81 6.30
N LYS A 211 2.88 -32.11 6.38
CA LYS A 211 1.73 -32.75 5.73
C LYS A 211 1.10 -33.76 6.69
N LYS A 212 -0.21 -33.68 6.89
CA LYS A 212 -0.94 -34.73 7.63
C LYS A 212 -2.34 -34.91 7.07
N ALA A 213 -2.86 -36.16 7.20
CA ALA A 213 -4.24 -36.46 6.87
C ALA A 213 -5.20 -35.70 7.81
N GLY A 214 -6.23 -35.13 7.24
CA GLY A 214 -7.39 -34.60 7.94
C GLY A 214 -8.63 -35.45 7.69
N SER A 215 -9.74 -35.16 8.35
CA SER A 215 -11.01 -35.86 8.14
C SER A 215 -11.54 -35.77 6.71
N ASN A 216 -11.29 -34.63 6.05
CA ASN A 216 -11.83 -34.31 4.73
C ASN A 216 -10.73 -33.82 3.76
N GLY A 217 -9.53 -34.45 3.78
CA GLY A 217 -8.44 -34.04 2.89
C GLY A 217 -7.12 -33.86 3.64
N TRP A 218 -6.21 -33.10 3.05
CA TRP A 218 -4.88 -32.88 3.60
C TRP A 218 -4.78 -31.55 4.36
N ARG A 219 -3.95 -31.55 5.39
CA ARG A 219 -3.51 -30.34 6.09
C ARG A 219 -2.02 -30.17 5.85
N TYR A 220 -1.67 -29.04 5.28
CA TYR A 220 -0.29 -28.67 5.00
C TYR A 220 0.12 -27.53 5.93
N THR A 221 1.39 -27.49 6.30
CA THR A 221 2.00 -26.38 7.02
C THR A 221 3.11 -25.80 6.13
N ILE A 222 3.14 -24.49 5.96
CA ILE A 222 4.19 -23.79 5.22
C ILE A 222 5.05 -22.96 6.17
N ASP A 223 6.29 -22.67 5.77
CA ASP A 223 7.26 -21.92 6.58
C ASP A 223 7.06 -20.41 6.53
N GLU A 224 5.82 -19.97 6.64
CA GLU A 224 5.40 -18.57 6.78
C GLU A 224 4.05 -18.52 7.52
N SER A 225 3.53 -17.30 7.85
CA SER A 225 2.35 -17.21 8.72
C SER A 225 1.49 -15.97 8.45
N LEU A 226 0.27 -15.96 9.03
CA LEU A 226 -0.59 -14.76 9.12
C LEU A 226 0.08 -13.64 9.93
N TYR A 227 0.98 -13.96 10.83
CA TYR A 227 1.74 -12.99 11.63
C TYR A 227 2.97 -12.46 10.89
N GLY A 228 3.37 -13.15 9.81
CA GLY A 228 4.44 -12.77 8.90
C GLY A 228 3.92 -12.14 7.61
N GLN A 229 4.37 -12.65 6.48
CA GLN A 229 4.06 -12.08 5.15
C GLN A 229 2.58 -12.20 4.76
N PHE A 230 1.82 -13.12 5.37
CA PHE A 230 0.39 -13.26 5.14
C PHE A 230 -0.49 -12.41 6.05
N SER A 231 0.09 -11.48 6.80
CA SER A 231 -0.67 -10.47 7.56
C SER A 231 -1.63 -9.64 6.69
N CYS A 232 -1.39 -9.57 5.39
CA CYS A 232 -2.31 -9.00 4.43
C CYS A 232 -3.69 -9.70 4.38
N ILE A 233 -3.78 -10.95 4.80
CA ILE A 233 -5.06 -11.69 4.82
C ILE A 233 -6.01 -11.09 5.87
N PRO A 234 -5.68 -11.08 7.18
CA PRO A 234 -6.57 -10.51 8.19
C PRO A 234 -6.65 -8.98 8.15
N PHE A 235 -5.57 -8.28 7.83
CA PHE A 235 -5.52 -6.81 7.94
C PHE A 235 -5.87 -6.07 6.65
N ASP A 236 -5.79 -6.71 5.49
CA ASP A 236 -6.03 -6.10 4.19
C ASP A 236 -7.05 -6.89 3.33
N ARG A 237 -7.66 -7.94 3.90
CA ARG A 237 -8.61 -8.83 3.22
C ARG A 237 -8.05 -9.38 1.90
N ALA A 238 -6.74 -9.58 1.83
CA ALA A 238 -6.11 -10.15 0.66
C ALA A 238 -6.44 -11.65 0.52
N THR A 239 -6.44 -12.12 -0.71
CA THR A 239 -6.54 -13.55 -1.04
C THR A 239 -5.37 -13.94 -1.94
N PRO A 240 -4.17 -14.12 -1.37
CA PRO A 240 -2.98 -14.42 -2.15
C PRO A 240 -3.18 -15.69 -2.98
N LYS A 241 -2.87 -15.59 -4.26
CA LYS A 241 -2.85 -16.76 -5.15
C LYS A 241 -1.48 -17.40 -5.07
N TRP A 242 -1.42 -18.69 -5.28
CA TRP A 242 -0.17 -19.42 -5.28
C TRP A 242 -0.11 -20.49 -6.33
N LEU A 243 1.10 -20.89 -6.68
CA LEU A 243 1.40 -21.98 -7.59
C LEU A 243 2.50 -22.84 -6.97
N ARG A 244 2.41 -24.15 -7.11
CA ARG A 244 3.49 -25.04 -6.75
C ARG A 244 4.59 -24.95 -7.82
N ILE A 245 5.83 -24.85 -7.38
CA ILE A 245 6.99 -24.93 -8.26
C ILE A 245 7.27 -26.39 -8.58
N GLN A 246 7.27 -26.74 -9.86
CA GLN A 246 7.61 -28.06 -10.32
C GLN A 246 9.12 -28.31 -10.21
N ASN A 247 9.52 -29.49 -9.73
CA ASN A 247 10.92 -29.86 -9.74
C ASN A 247 11.39 -30.37 -11.13
N GLU A 248 12.70 -30.46 -11.34
CA GLU A 248 13.27 -30.89 -12.63
C GLU A 248 12.80 -32.27 -13.08
N GLY A 249 12.62 -33.21 -12.14
CA GLY A 249 12.15 -34.56 -12.44
C GLY A 249 10.70 -34.55 -12.95
N GLU A 250 9.83 -33.71 -12.38
CA GLU A 250 8.45 -33.55 -12.84
C GLU A 250 8.39 -32.91 -14.21
N ILE A 251 9.23 -31.89 -14.46
CA ILE A 251 9.37 -31.21 -15.76
C ILE A 251 9.86 -32.21 -16.81
N ALA A 252 10.92 -32.96 -16.51
CA ALA A 252 11.50 -33.98 -17.41
C ALA A 252 10.52 -35.12 -17.71
N ALA A 253 9.75 -35.52 -16.71
CA ALA A 253 8.73 -36.56 -16.86
C ALA A 253 7.44 -36.07 -17.53
N ARG A 254 7.33 -34.76 -17.84
CA ARG A 254 6.11 -34.09 -18.32
C ARG A 254 4.89 -34.37 -17.43
N LYS A 255 5.11 -34.60 -16.13
CA LYS A 255 4.08 -34.74 -15.12
C LYS A 255 3.62 -33.35 -14.69
N THR A 256 2.60 -32.83 -15.32
CA THR A 256 2.12 -31.46 -15.09
C THR A 256 1.13 -31.35 -13.93
N THR A 257 0.49 -32.45 -13.54
CA THR A 257 -0.58 -32.44 -12.54
C THR A 257 -0.40 -33.57 -11.51
N ARG A 258 -0.55 -33.24 -10.25
CA ARG A 258 -0.75 -34.18 -9.14
C ARG A 258 -2.25 -34.35 -8.89
N LYS A 259 -2.61 -35.34 -8.08
CA LYS A 259 -3.98 -35.52 -7.63
C LYS A 259 -4.50 -34.25 -6.97
N ARG A 260 -5.75 -33.94 -7.19
CA ARG A 260 -6.43 -32.80 -6.56
C ARG A 260 -7.47 -33.31 -5.58
N MET A 261 -7.58 -32.66 -4.43
CA MET A 261 -8.48 -33.05 -3.35
C MET A 261 -8.63 -31.89 -2.36
N PRO A 262 -9.58 -31.97 -1.43
CA PRO A 262 -9.70 -30.97 -0.37
C PRO A 262 -8.41 -30.81 0.43
N GLY A 263 -8.04 -29.56 0.71
CA GLY A 263 -6.83 -29.25 1.46
C GLY A 263 -6.91 -27.92 2.18
N VAL A 264 -6.13 -27.81 3.27
CA VAL A 264 -5.96 -26.58 4.06
C VAL A 264 -4.48 -26.30 4.19
N LEU A 265 -4.11 -25.06 3.96
CA LEU A 265 -2.76 -24.54 4.08
C LEU A 265 -2.67 -23.69 5.34
N PHE A 266 -1.92 -24.15 6.33
CA PHE A 266 -1.66 -23.45 7.59
C PHE A 266 -0.28 -22.80 7.59
N GLY A 267 -0.14 -21.73 8.36
CA GLY A 267 1.16 -21.17 8.68
C GLY A 267 1.90 -21.96 9.78
N ARG A 268 3.14 -21.54 10.03
CA ARG A 268 4.09 -22.23 10.93
C ARG A 268 3.90 -21.95 12.42
N THR A 269 3.05 -20.98 12.78
CA THR A 269 2.89 -20.61 14.19
C THR A 269 2.07 -21.63 14.98
N CYS A 270 2.17 -21.58 16.30
CA CYS A 270 1.37 -22.43 17.18
C CYS A 270 -0.09 -21.99 17.31
N ASP A 271 -0.46 -20.88 16.70
CA ASP A 271 -1.84 -20.38 16.74
C ASP A 271 -2.72 -21.11 15.74
N SER A 272 -3.86 -21.61 16.22
CA SER A 272 -4.83 -22.34 15.39
C SER A 272 -5.55 -21.49 14.35
N VAL A 273 -5.54 -20.14 14.49
CA VAL A 273 -6.09 -19.22 13.48
C VAL A 273 -5.16 -18.99 12.30
N ASP A 274 -3.92 -19.49 12.34
CA ASP A 274 -2.89 -19.30 11.33
C ASP A 274 -3.19 -20.13 10.06
N MET A 275 -4.31 -19.84 9.41
CA MET A 275 -4.79 -20.50 8.21
C MET A 275 -4.64 -19.55 7.01
N ILE A 276 -3.84 -19.97 6.02
CA ILE A 276 -3.50 -19.15 4.84
C ILE A 276 -4.52 -19.37 3.72
N ALA A 277 -4.90 -20.62 3.45
CA ALA A 277 -5.84 -20.96 2.39
C ALA A 277 -6.56 -22.27 2.67
N GLN A 278 -7.77 -22.40 2.14
CA GLN A 278 -8.54 -23.62 2.10
C GLN A 278 -9.17 -23.79 0.73
N SER A 279 -9.23 -25.00 0.21
CA SER A 279 -9.87 -25.30 -1.07
C SER A 279 -10.37 -26.76 -1.09
N ASP A 280 -11.51 -26.99 -1.73
CA ASP A 280 -12.01 -28.33 -2.00
C ASP A 280 -11.29 -28.99 -3.19
N ASP A 281 -10.55 -28.18 -3.96
CA ASP A 281 -9.76 -28.60 -5.12
C ASP A 281 -8.35 -28.04 -5.05
N MET A 282 -7.54 -28.58 -4.13
CA MET A 282 -6.13 -28.23 -3.94
C MET A 282 -5.24 -29.32 -4.55
N GLU A 283 -4.20 -28.94 -5.29
CA GLU A 283 -3.17 -29.87 -5.74
C GLU A 283 -2.50 -30.52 -4.54
N GLU A 284 -2.27 -31.83 -4.58
CA GLU A 284 -1.57 -32.56 -3.52
C GLU A 284 -0.13 -32.08 -3.39
N LEU A 285 0.24 -31.65 -2.18
CA LEU A 285 1.57 -31.16 -1.84
C LEU A 285 2.35 -32.21 -1.06
N GLU A 286 3.68 -32.14 -1.15
CA GLU A 286 4.60 -32.93 -0.34
C GLU A 286 5.50 -32.00 0.50
N VAL A 287 6.01 -32.53 1.62
CA VAL A 287 7.01 -31.81 2.42
C VAL A 287 8.25 -31.57 1.55
N GLY A 288 8.69 -30.33 1.51
CA GLY A 288 9.78 -29.89 0.64
C GLY A 288 9.33 -29.27 -0.68
N ASP A 289 8.05 -29.36 -1.04
CA ASP A 289 7.52 -28.57 -2.17
C ASP A 289 7.65 -27.06 -1.89
N TRP A 290 7.92 -26.30 -2.92
CA TRP A 290 7.94 -24.84 -2.85
C TRP A 290 6.69 -24.24 -3.48
N LEU A 291 6.10 -23.28 -2.78
CA LEU A 291 4.98 -22.49 -3.24
C LEU A 291 5.43 -21.08 -3.58
N TRP A 292 5.02 -20.59 -4.72
CA TRP A 292 5.25 -19.23 -5.16
C TRP A 292 3.95 -18.43 -5.05
N PHE A 293 4.04 -17.33 -4.32
CA PHE A 293 2.99 -16.34 -4.16
C PHE A 293 3.42 -15.05 -4.85
N PRO A 294 2.86 -14.73 -6.02
CA PRO A 294 3.16 -13.49 -6.73
C PRO A 294 2.51 -12.27 -6.04
N LYS A 295 3.02 -11.08 -6.38
CA LYS A 295 2.44 -9.79 -5.97
C LYS A 295 2.34 -9.59 -4.46
N MET A 296 3.36 -10.01 -3.74
CA MET A 296 3.43 -9.93 -2.27
C MET A 296 4.16 -8.66 -1.77
N GLY A 297 4.14 -7.55 -2.55
CA GLY A 297 4.85 -6.32 -2.19
C GLY A 297 4.04 -5.30 -1.37
N ALA A 298 2.69 -5.42 -1.34
CA ALA A 298 1.86 -4.47 -0.64
C ALA A 298 1.26 -5.04 0.65
N TYR A 299 1.46 -4.35 1.78
CA TYR A 299 0.90 -4.68 3.10
C TYR A 299 1.26 -6.08 3.61
N THR A 300 2.46 -6.54 3.30
CA THR A 300 3.03 -7.83 3.69
C THR A 300 4.18 -7.61 4.67
N SER A 301 5.41 -7.42 4.16
CA SER A 301 6.61 -7.24 4.99
C SER A 301 6.53 -6.08 5.98
N VAL A 302 5.78 -5.01 5.64
CA VAL A 302 5.64 -3.81 6.49
C VAL A 302 4.75 -4.05 7.71
N THR A 303 3.85 -5.03 7.65
CA THR A 303 2.94 -5.40 8.75
C THR A 303 3.35 -6.70 9.45
N ALA A 304 4.38 -7.38 8.94
CA ALA A 304 4.90 -8.63 9.50
C ALA A 304 5.57 -8.42 10.87
N THR A 305 5.29 -9.35 11.77
CA THR A 305 5.90 -9.44 13.11
C THR A 305 6.81 -10.66 13.22
N GLU A 306 7.49 -10.81 14.35
CA GLU A 306 8.28 -11.98 14.71
C GLU A 306 7.58 -12.82 15.78
N PHE A 307 6.27 -12.96 15.65
CA PHE A 307 5.47 -13.76 16.57
C PHE A 307 6.01 -15.19 16.69
N ASN A 308 5.98 -15.77 17.88
CA ASN A 308 6.62 -17.05 18.26
C ASN A 308 8.15 -17.10 18.00
N GLY A 309 8.82 -15.96 17.78
CA GLY A 309 10.25 -15.90 17.50
C GLY A 309 10.64 -16.31 16.08
N PHE A 310 9.70 -16.43 15.16
CA PHE A 310 10.00 -16.76 13.76
C PHE A 310 10.58 -15.54 13.04
N PRO A 311 11.74 -15.67 12.38
CA PRO A 311 12.36 -14.57 11.66
C PRO A 311 11.58 -14.21 10.39
N LYS A 312 11.75 -12.98 9.92
CA LYS A 312 11.27 -12.56 8.60
C LYS A 312 12.02 -13.32 7.51
N PRO A 313 11.38 -13.60 6.36
CA PRO A 313 12.03 -14.28 5.25
C PRO A 313 13.20 -13.47 4.71
N LYS A 314 14.19 -14.19 4.16
CA LYS A 314 15.33 -13.58 3.48
C LYS A 314 14.86 -12.84 2.23
N VAL A 315 15.26 -11.57 2.08
CA VAL A 315 15.00 -10.79 0.89
C VAL A 315 16.16 -10.95 -0.11
N ILE A 316 15.83 -11.23 -1.36
CA ILE A 316 16.78 -11.29 -2.46
C ILE A 316 16.34 -10.27 -3.49
N TYR A 317 17.27 -9.39 -3.88
CA TYR A 317 17.04 -8.38 -4.91
C TYR A 317 17.53 -8.92 -6.26
N THR A 318 16.72 -8.77 -7.30
CA THR A 318 17.10 -9.09 -8.68
C THR A 318 17.15 -7.80 -9.48
N GLU A 319 18.21 -7.61 -10.30
CA GLU A 319 18.40 -6.38 -11.09
C GLU A 319 17.58 -6.36 -12.39
N GLU A 320 17.14 -7.52 -12.86
CA GLU A 320 16.33 -7.64 -14.06
C GLU A 320 14.92 -8.12 -13.72
N SER A 321 13.94 -7.64 -14.46
CA SER A 321 12.64 -8.30 -14.58
C SER A 321 12.86 -9.64 -15.28
N GLN A 322 13.40 -10.63 -14.55
CA GLN A 322 13.49 -11.98 -15.08
C GLN A 322 12.10 -12.40 -15.54
N PRO A 323 11.98 -12.97 -16.75
CA PRO A 323 10.73 -13.59 -17.11
C PRO A 323 10.41 -14.60 -16.02
N HIS A 324 9.13 -14.59 -15.67
CA HIS A 324 8.57 -15.38 -14.59
C HIS A 324 9.19 -16.78 -14.52
N PRO A 325 9.59 -17.31 -13.35
CA PRO A 325 10.19 -18.63 -13.20
C PRO A 325 9.46 -19.77 -13.93
N MET A 326 8.15 -19.70 -14.07
CA MET A 326 7.35 -20.67 -14.82
C MET A 326 7.72 -20.78 -16.31
N PHE A 327 8.40 -19.79 -16.89
CA PHE A 327 8.74 -19.77 -18.32
C PHE A 327 10.20 -20.11 -18.60
N MET A 328 11.03 -20.29 -17.56
CA MET A 328 12.48 -20.41 -17.67
C MET A 328 13.03 -21.81 -17.35
N GLY A 329 12.21 -22.84 -17.24
CA GLY A 329 12.72 -24.18 -16.88
C GLY A 329 13.49 -24.10 -15.55
N PHE A 330 12.75 -23.94 -14.46
CA PHE A 330 13.27 -23.60 -13.16
C PHE A 330 14.36 -24.58 -12.68
N GLU A 331 15.59 -24.10 -12.48
CA GLU A 331 16.52 -24.84 -11.63
C GLU A 331 15.99 -24.77 -10.19
N PRO A 332 15.98 -25.92 -9.47
CA PRO A 332 15.45 -25.94 -8.11
C PRO A 332 16.20 -24.94 -7.24
N TRP A 333 15.43 -24.08 -6.59
CA TRP A 333 15.91 -23.18 -5.57
C TRP A 333 16.59 -23.98 -4.44
N PRO A 334 17.74 -23.60 -3.93
CA PRO A 334 18.53 -22.37 -4.13
C PRO A 334 19.98 -22.59 -4.63
N THR A 335 20.24 -23.57 -5.48
CA THR A 335 21.64 -23.97 -5.75
C THR A 335 22.41 -23.06 -6.70
N LYS A 336 21.76 -22.14 -7.40
CA LYS A 336 22.45 -21.27 -8.38
C LYS A 336 21.98 -19.81 -8.43
N ILE A 337 21.41 -19.25 -7.39
CA ILE A 337 21.31 -17.80 -7.34
C ILE A 337 22.74 -17.30 -7.04
N LYS A 338 23.39 -16.72 -8.04
CA LYS A 338 24.54 -15.87 -7.79
C LYS A 338 24.07 -14.81 -6.80
N THR A 339 24.53 -14.92 -5.57
CA THR A 339 24.39 -13.86 -4.58
C THR A 339 25.04 -12.64 -5.23
N VAL A 340 24.26 -11.67 -5.64
CA VAL A 340 24.79 -10.37 -6.04
C VAL A 340 25.34 -9.76 -4.75
N SER A 341 26.64 -9.97 -4.53
CA SER A 341 27.38 -9.53 -3.34
C SER A 341 27.69 -8.03 -3.35
N HIS A 342 26.99 -7.25 -4.18
CA HIS A 342 27.09 -5.80 -4.20
C HIS A 342 25.78 -5.15 -3.78
N VAL A 343 25.25 -5.60 -2.67
CA VAL A 343 24.23 -4.82 -1.97
C VAL A 343 24.96 -3.86 -1.03
N LEU A 344 24.72 -2.61 -1.29
CA LEU A 344 24.93 -1.48 -0.41
C LEU A 344 25.06 -1.91 1.06
N ALA A 345 26.30 -2.04 1.53
CA ALA A 345 26.60 -2.02 2.94
C ALA A 345 25.98 -0.73 3.50
N PRO A 346 25.33 -0.75 4.64
CA PRO A 346 24.97 0.48 5.32
C PRO A 346 26.29 1.24 5.54
N GLN A 347 26.43 2.38 4.88
CA GLN A 347 27.48 3.32 5.26
C GLN A 347 27.05 3.85 6.63
N ASN A 348 27.89 3.62 7.62
CA ASN A 348 27.78 4.11 8.99
C ASN A 348 27.47 5.61 9.06
#